data_a3ec16d0e7b0ffdd00bdacdd2342da20
#
_entry.id   a3ec16d0e7b0ffdd00bdacdd2342da20
#
_cell.length_a   1.000
_cell.length_b   1.000
_cell.length_c   1.000
_cell.angle_alpha   90.00
_cell.angle_beta   90.00
_cell.angle_gamma   90.00
#
_symmetry.space_group_name_H-M   'P 1'
#
loop_
_entity.id
_entity.type
_entity.pdbx_description
1 polymer ?
#
loop_
_entity_poly.entity_id
_entity_poly.type
_entity_poly.pdbx_seq_one_letter_code
_entity_poly.pdbx_strand_id
1 'polypeptide(L)'
;MFKKNSLRFQIFLSMTLLVLVSFAILALVMVSQYKKQALEYHDERLVDKENQIKMQIQYVFSQTTFPVETPYIPLIFREDIYSIANIQNLNFALYDLDGVLLKSSKASLSPDQDAFFIPPDVLHQLSATLNKRLVEHHEFAGRGYQTSYSYITDLQFKPIAILNIPYFENDTFNERALKGSLYNLAMVYFSLLVVALTVAYFISKYITKSLKTIEGRLEKTRLLSQNEKILLKSAPTEITELVNAYNGMIDEIENSKALLAQSEREQAWRDMAKQVAHEIKNPLTPMRLSVQSYQ
;
A
#
# COMPACT_ATOMS: atom_id res chain seq x y z
N MET A 1 11.55 28.25 -5.19
CA MET A 1 11.25 28.20 -3.74
C MET A 1 9.73 28.29 -3.56
N PHE A 2 9.08 27.31 -2.94
CA PHE A 2 7.63 27.32 -2.77
C PHE A 2 7.26 28.27 -1.64
N LYS A 3 6.39 29.27 -1.90
CA LYS A 3 5.79 30.06 -0.83
C LYS A 3 4.88 29.14 -0.01
N LYS A 4 5.08 29.04 1.31
CA LYS A 4 4.44 28.08 2.23
C LYS A 4 2.89 28.05 2.18
N ASN A 5 2.25 29.09 1.63
CA ASN A 5 0.79 29.23 1.48
C ASN A 5 0.33 29.29 0.01
N SER A 6 1.14 28.84 -0.96
CA SER A 6 0.69 28.82 -2.34
C SER A 6 -0.17 27.57 -2.63
N LEU A 7 -1.26 27.74 -3.39
CA LEU A 7 -2.13 26.65 -3.84
C LEU A 7 -1.31 25.50 -4.48
N ARG A 8 -0.25 25.86 -5.20
CA ARG A 8 0.69 24.89 -5.78
C ARG A 8 1.36 24.03 -4.73
N PHE A 9 1.80 24.62 -3.61
CA PHE A 9 2.44 23.89 -2.52
C PHE A 9 1.42 22.97 -1.82
N GLN A 10 0.20 23.44 -1.58
CA GLN A 10 -0.84 22.64 -0.95
C GLN A 10 -1.25 21.44 -1.80
N ILE A 11 -1.48 21.62 -3.12
CA ILE A 11 -1.81 20.52 -4.04
C ILE A 11 -0.66 19.50 -4.10
N PHE A 12 0.57 19.98 -4.27
CA PHE A 12 1.73 19.09 -4.30
C PHE A 12 1.89 18.33 -2.98
N LEU A 13 1.76 19.01 -1.84
CA LEU A 13 1.90 18.41 -0.51
C LEU A 13 0.80 17.37 -0.27
N SER A 14 -0.47 17.67 -0.60
CA SER A 14 -1.58 16.72 -0.42
C SER A 14 -1.42 15.48 -1.30
N MET A 15 -1.01 15.64 -2.55
CA MET A 15 -0.75 14.50 -3.45
C MET A 15 0.45 13.68 -2.97
N THR A 16 1.52 14.33 -2.52
CA THR A 16 2.69 13.66 -1.96
C THR A 16 2.33 12.89 -0.69
N LEU A 17 1.55 13.49 0.22
CA LEU A 17 1.09 12.84 1.44
C LEU A 17 0.23 11.60 1.12
N LEU A 18 -0.72 11.73 0.19
CA LEU A 18 -1.57 10.63 -0.24
C LEU A 18 -0.74 9.46 -0.78
N VAL A 19 0.24 9.75 -1.63
CA VAL A 19 1.15 8.74 -2.17
C VAL A 19 1.95 8.08 -1.06
N LEU A 20 2.54 8.84 -0.14
CA LEU A 20 3.32 8.30 0.98
C LEU A 20 2.46 7.41 1.91
N VAL A 21 1.23 7.82 2.22
CA VAL A 21 0.30 7.02 3.02
C VAL A 21 -0.06 5.72 2.29
N SER A 22 -0.36 5.76 0.99
CA SER A 22 -0.60 4.57 0.17
C SER A 22 0.59 3.60 0.22
N PHE A 23 1.82 4.09 0.08
CA PHE A 23 3.01 3.26 0.15
C PHE A 23 3.24 2.68 1.55
N ALA A 24 2.97 3.44 2.61
CA ALA A 24 3.07 2.94 3.98
C ALA A 24 2.08 1.79 4.22
N ILE A 25 0.84 1.91 3.76
CA ILE A 25 -0.17 0.85 3.85
C ILE A 25 0.28 -0.39 3.06
N LEU A 26 0.75 -0.23 1.83
CA LEU A 26 1.26 -1.33 1.02
C LEU A 26 2.43 -2.05 1.68
N ALA A 27 3.38 -1.30 2.26
CA ALA A 27 4.51 -1.87 2.99
C ALA A 27 4.06 -2.70 4.20
N LEU A 28 3.08 -2.20 4.98
CA LEU A 28 2.52 -2.94 6.13
C LEU A 28 1.84 -4.24 5.70
N VAL A 29 0.99 -4.17 4.67
CA VAL A 29 0.31 -5.36 4.11
C VAL A 29 1.34 -6.38 3.63
N MET A 30 2.37 -5.93 2.94
CA MET A 30 3.41 -6.78 2.41
C MET A 30 4.23 -7.47 3.51
N VAL A 31 4.65 -6.74 4.53
CA VAL A 31 5.37 -7.33 5.69
C VAL A 31 4.49 -8.37 6.39
N SER A 32 3.19 -8.10 6.54
CA SER A 32 2.24 -9.03 7.12
C SER A 32 2.07 -10.30 6.28
N GLN A 33 1.87 -10.17 4.98
CA GLN A 33 1.76 -11.31 4.06
C GLN A 33 3.04 -12.14 4.04
N TYR A 34 4.19 -11.46 4.05
CA TYR A 34 5.48 -12.12 4.08
C TYR A 34 5.68 -12.98 5.34
N LYS A 35 5.36 -12.44 6.53
CA LYS A 35 5.42 -13.23 7.78
C LYS A 35 4.53 -14.47 7.73
N LYS A 36 3.31 -14.32 7.20
CA LYS A 36 2.39 -15.45 7.05
C LYS A 36 2.93 -16.51 6.09
N GLN A 37 3.44 -16.11 4.94
CA GLN A 37 3.99 -17.01 3.94
C GLN A 37 5.25 -17.74 4.43
N ALA A 38 6.08 -17.08 5.24
CA ALA A 38 7.25 -17.73 5.85
C ALA A 38 6.84 -18.84 6.83
N LEU A 39 5.82 -18.63 7.67
CA LEU A 39 5.29 -19.64 8.57
C LEU A 39 4.70 -20.82 7.80
N GLU A 40 3.85 -20.59 6.81
CA GLU A 40 3.27 -21.65 5.97
C GLU A 40 4.35 -22.46 5.27
N TYR A 41 5.40 -21.83 4.76
CA TYR A 41 6.51 -22.54 4.12
C TYR A 41 7.26 -23.48 5.09
N HIS A 42 7.52 -23.05 6.32
CA HIS A 42 8.18 -23.88 7.33
C HIS A 42 7.30 -25.06 7.74
N ASP A 43 6.01 -24.85 7.87
CA ASP A 43 5.05 -25.92 8.18
C ASP A 43 4.96 -26.96 7.06
N GLU A 44 4.85 -26.54 5.81
CA GLU A 44 4.85 -27.46 4.65
C GLU A 44 6.15 -28.26 4.56
N ARG A 45 7.30 -27.59 4.75
CA ARG A 45 8.59 -28.24 4.70
C ARG A 45 8.79 -29.26 5.83
N LEU A 46 8.28 -28.98 7.03
CA LEU A 46 8.30 -29.91 8.13
C LEU A 46 7.44 -31.15 7.82
N VAL A 47 6.25 -30.98 7.22
CA VAL A 47 5.39 -32.07 6.77
C VAL A 47 6.10 -32.94 5.73
N ASP A 48 6.74 -32.35 4.75
CA ASP A 48 7.48 -33.07 3.72
C ASP A 48 8.63 -33.88 4.29
N LYS A 49 9.41 -33.28 5.20
CA LYS A 49 10.51 -33.98 5.87
C LYS A 49 10.03 -35.12 6.76
N GLU A 50 8.93 -34.89 7.49
CA GLU A 50 8.29 -35.92 8.30
C GLU A 50 7.85 -37.12 7.45
N ASN A 51 7.19 -36.87 6.32
CA ASN A 51 6.75 -37.90 5.39
C ASN A 51 7.93 -38.67 4.80
N GLN A 52 9.00 -37.98 4.42
CA GLN A 52 10.22 -38.62 3.91
C GLN A 52 10.87 -39.53 4.95
N ILE A 53 10.97 -39.08 6.22
CA ILE A 53 11.49 -39.88 7.33
C ILE A 53 10.58 -41.11 7.55
N LYS A 54 9.26 -40.93 7.60
CA LYS A 54 8.30 -42.04 7.74
C LYS A 54 8.42 -43.06 6.63
N MET A 55 8.57 -42.66 5.38
CA MET A 55 8.79 -43.56 4.26
C MET A 55 10.08 -44.38 4.42
N GLN A 56 11.16 -43.73 4.90
CA GLN A 56 12.41 -44.44 5.13
C GLN A 56 12.33 -45.40 6.33
N ILE A 57 11.61 -45.02 7.38
CA ILE A 57 11.33 -45.90 8.54
C ILE A 57 10.51 -47.12 8.05
N GLN A 58 9.48 -46.93 7.21
CA GLN A 58 8.70 -48.03 6.65
C GLN A 58 9.56 -48.97 5.74
N TYR A 59 10.49 -48.37 4.99
CA TYR A 59 11.44 -49.17 4.20
C TYR A 59 12.31 -50.04 5.10
N VAL A 60 12.86 -49.50 6.21
CA VAL A 60 13.65 -50.28 7.21
C VAL A 60 12.78 -51.41 7.81
N PHE A 61 11.52 -51.15 8.15
CA PHE A 61 10.60 -52.19 8.62
C PHE A 61 10.37 -53.30 7.61
N SER A 62 10.37 -53.00 6.28
CA SER A 62 10.22 -54.01 5.24
C SER A 62 11.45 -54.88 5.05
N GLN A 63 12.62 -54.43 5.49
CA GLN A 63 13.91 -55.14 5.35
C GLN A 63 14.38 -55.88 6.60
N THR A 64 13.77 -55.55 7.75
CA THR A 64 14.21 -56.13 9.02
C THR A 64 13.74 -57.56 9.21
N THR A 65 14.55 -58.37 9.87
CA THR A 65 14.21 -59.71 10.34
C THR A 65 13.64 -59.74 11.75
N PHE A 66 13.71 -58.62 12.46
CA PHE A 66 13.16 -58.50 13.82
C PHE A 66 11.62 -58.27 13.72
N PRO A 67 10.87 -58.70 14.75
CA PRO A 67 9.46 -58.33 14.85
C PRO A 67 9.31 -56.82 14.92
N VAL A 68 8.36 -56.26 14.14
CA VAL A 68 8.09 -54.81 14.09
C VAL A 68 7.18 -54.44 15.28
N GLU A 69 7.74 -54.41 16.45
CA GLU A 69 7.09 -54.10 17.73
C GLU A 69 7.94 -53.11 18.55
N THR A 70 7.31 -52.34 19.44
CA THR A 70 7.96 -51.28 20.25
C THR A 70 9.27 -51.73 20.91
N PRO A 71 9.40 -52.92 21.57
CA PRO A 71 10.63 -53.32 22.22
C PRO A 71 11.82 -53.56 21.28
N TYR A 72 11.57 -53.87 20.02
CA TYR A 72 12.61 -54.15 19.04
C TYR A 72 13.08 -52.91 18.26
N ILE A 73 12.41 -51.77 18.37
CA ILE A 73 12.79 -50.51 17.68
C ILE A 73 14.24 -50.10 17.92
N PRO A 74 14.81 -50.14 19.14
CA PRO A 74 16.22 -49.78 19.34
C PRO A 74 17.21 -50.72 18.62
N LEU A 75 16.83 -52.00 18.41
CA LEU A 75 17.63 -52.99 17.65
C LEU A 75 17.52 -52.80 16.14
N ILE A 76 16.29 -52.56 15.66
CA ILE A 76 16.00 -52.31 14.25
C ILE A 76 16.72 -51.06 13.74
N PHE A 77 16.66 -49.95 14.53
CA PHE A 77 17.25 -48.67 14.17
C PHE A 77 18.65 -48.47 14.76
N ARG A 78 19.44 -49.54 15.00
CA ARG A 78 20.75 -49.42 15.62
C ARG A 78 21.70 -48.49 14.86
N GLU A 79 21.74 -48.59 13.54
CA GLU A 79 22.57 -47.78 12.62
C GLU A 79 21.72 -46.96 11.62
N ASP A 80 20.58 -47.49 11.21
CA ASP A 80 19.71 -46.88 10.19
C ASP A 80 19.24 -45.49 10.63
N ILE A 81 19.03 -45.23 11.92
CA ILE A 81 18.61 -43.91 12.41
C ILE A 81 19.61 -42.81 12.03
N TYR A 82 20.92 -43.12 12.07
CA TYR A 82 21.97 -42.15 11.70
C TYR A 82 22.02 -41.94 10.17
N SER A 83 21.84 -43.03 9.41
CA SER A 83 21.78 -42.97 7.94
C SER A 83 20.60 -42.12 7.46
N ILE A 84 19.43 -42.35 8.01
CA ILE A 84 18.21 -41.57 7.72
C ILE A 84 18.41 -40.09 8.09
N ALA A 85 18.94 -39.83 9.29
CA ALA A 85 19.19 -38.45 9.76
C ALA A 85 20.18 -37.71 8.84
N ASN A 86 21.25 -38.38 8.40
CA ASN A 86 22.23 -37.80 7.49
C ASN A 86 21.64 -37.53 6.10
N ILE A 87 20.86 -38.46 5.52
CA ILE A 87 20.20 -38.30 4.22
C ILE A 87 19.22 -37.13 4.25
N GLN A 88 18.43 -37.00 5.32
CA GLN A 88 17.45 -35.95 5.48
C GLN A 88 18.04 -34.64 5.96
N ASN A 89 19.31 -34.66 6.41
CA ASN A 89 19.99 -33.54 7.07
C ASN A 89 19.17 -32.99 8.23
N LEU A 90 18.58 -33.91 9.02
CA LEU A 90 17.66 -33.57 10.11
C LEU A 90 17.76 -34.63 11.21
N ASN A 91 17.89 -34.18 12.44
CA ASN A 91 17.87 -35.11 13.59
C ASN A 91 16.44 -35.45 13.95
N PHE A 92 16.24 -36.68 14.44
CA PHE A 92 14.95 -37.14 14.96
C PHE A 92 15.13 -38.17 16.05
N ALA A 93 14.09 -38.41 16.80
CA ALA A 93 14.03 -39.43 17.84
C ALA A 93 12.75 -40.25 17.72
N LEU A 94 12.86 -41.49 18.22
CA LEU A 94 11.76 -42.43 18.37
C LEU A 94 11.50 -42.67 19.84
N TYR A 95 10.25 -42.55 20.26
CA TYR A 95 9.74 -42.78 21.58
C TYR A 95 8.74 -43.91 21.58
N ASP A 96 8.56 -44.58 22.70
CA ASP A 96 7.44 -45.52 22.87
C ASP A 96 6.09 -44.75 22.97
N LEU A 97 5.00 -45.50 23.14
CA LEU A 97 3.68 -44.91 23.24
C LEU A 97 3.45 -44.21 24.59
N ASP A 98 4.25 -44.50 25.59
CA ASP A 98 4.23 -43.86 26.92
C ASP A 98 5.18 -42.63 26.97
N GLY A 99 5.84 -42.32 25.86
CA GLY A 99 6.72 -41.16 25.72
C GLY A 99 8.15 -41.36 26.17
N VAL A 100 8.59 -42.62 26.41
CA VAL A 100 9.98 -42.93 26.82
C VAL A 100 10.85 -43.01 25.57
N LEU A 101 12.04 -42.41 25.61
CA LEU A 101 12.99 -42.44 24.50
C LEU A 101 13.48 -43.87 24.19
N LEU A 102 13.23 -44.34 22.97
CA LEU A 102 13.71 -45.62 22.44
C LEU A 102 15.06 -45.45 21.73
N LYS A 103 15.15 -44.49 20.83
CA LYS A 103 16.35 -44.24 20.01
C LYS A 103 16.38 -42.82 19.49
N SER A 104 17.60 -42.22 19.44
CA SER A 104 17.80 -40.87 18.89
C SER A 104 18.95 -40.88 17.89
N SER A 105 18.82 -40.11 16.82
CA SER A 105 19.89 -39.86 15.86
C SER A 105 21.01 -38.96 16.38
N LYS A 106 20.77 -38.27 17.50
CA LYS A 106 21.77 -37.44 18.18
C LYS A 106 21.71 -37.68 19.68
N ALA A 107 22.87 -37.59 20.34
CA ALA A 107 22.99 -37.81 21.78
C ALA A 107 22.25 -36.77 22.64
N SER A 108 22.00 -35.58 22.10
CA SER A 108 21.18 -34.55 22.74
C SER A 108 20.38 -33.84 21.68
N LEU A 109 19.07 -33.99 21.70
CA LEU A 109 18.12 -33.41 20.70
C LEU A 109 17.59 -32.07 21.12
N SER A 110 17.61 -31.77 22.41
CA SER A 110 17.14 -30.51 22.96
C SER A 110 18.25 -29.83 23.73
N PRO A 111 18.31 -28.50 23.77
CA PRO A 111 19.16 -27.75 24.68
C PRO A 111 18.78 -27.97 26.15
N ASP A 112 17.54 -28.39 26.41
CA ASP A 112 17.06 -28.74 27.74
C ASP A 112 17.25 -30.24 28.01
N GLN A 113 17.61 -30.57 29.26
CA GLN A 113 17.95 -31.92 29.72
C GLN A 113 16.78 -32.93 29.71
N ASP A 114 15.56 -32.51 29.24
CA ASP A 114 14.31 -33.31 29.28
C ASP A 114 14.10 -34.20 28.05
N ALA A 115 15.14 -34.46 27.24
CA ALA A 115 15.01 -35.26 26.01
C ALA A 115 14.67 -36.74 26.20
N PHE A 116 14.63 -37.24 27.44
CA PHE A 116 14.36 -38.68 27.73
C PHE A 116 12.86 -39.00 27.73
N PHE A 117 11.99 -38.01 27.93
CA PHE A 117 10.54 -38.22 28.01
C PHE A 117 9.80 -37.13 27.25
N ILE A 118 8.75 -37.55 26.55
CA ILE A 118 7.74 -36.59 26.01
C ILE A 118 6.85 -36.15 27.17
N PRO A 119 6.61 -34.84 27.39
CA PRO A 119 5.70 -34.35 28.42
C PRO A 119 4.31 -34.99 28.32
N PRO A 120 3.66 -35.34 29.48
CA PRO A 120 2.35 -35.98 29.45
C PRO A 120 1.23 -35.16 28.79
N ASP A 121 1.31 -33.83 28.85
CA ASP A 121 0.40 -32.91 28.20
C ASP A 121 0.50 -32.97 26.66
N VAL A 122 1.72 -33.12 26.12
CA VAL A 122 2.00 -33.32 24.70
C VAL A 122 1.40 -34.66 24.21
N LEU A 123 1.62 -35.76 25.00
CA LEU A 123 1.05 -37.07 24.70
C LEU A 123 -0.47 -37.03 24.67
N HIS A 124 -1.09 -36.35 25.66
CA HIS A 124 -2.55 -36.20 25.70
C HIS A 124 -3.06 -35.42 24.48
N GLN A 125 -2.43 -34.29 24.13
CA GLN A 125 -2.78 -33.51 22.97
C GLN A 125 -2.60 -34.31 21.66
N LEU A 126 -1.47 -35.01 21.50
CA LEU A 126 -1.20 -35.87 20.35
C LEU A 126 -2.28 -36.95 20.17
N SER A 127 -2.68 -37.58 21.27
CA SER A 127 -3.73 -38.62 21.24
C SER A 127 -5.11 -38.07 20.85
N ALA A 128 -5.41 -36.85 21.25
CA ALA A 128 -6.68 -36.15 20.98
C ALA A 128 -6.76 -35.59 19.56
N THR A 129 -5.63 -35.37 18.87
CA THR A 129 -5.61 -34.80 17.52
C THR A 129 -6.11 -35.80 16.47
N LEU A 130 -7.02 -35.35 15.59
CA LEU A 130 -7.62 -36.16 14.52
C LEU A 130 -6.55 -36.77 13.57
N ASN A 131 -5.55 -35.99 13.21
CA ASN A 131 -4.50 -36.38 12.28
C ASN A 131 -3.36 -37.16 12.96
N LYS A 132 -3.47 -37.41 14.28
CA LYS A 132 -2.41 -38.10 15.04
C LYS A 132 -1.03 -37.45 14.88
N ARG A 133 -1.00 -36.12 14.74
CA ARG A 133 0.15 -35.27 14.56
C ARG A 133 -0.01 -34.01 15.43
N LEU A 134 1.04 -33.61 16.14
CA LEU A 134 1.11 -32.39 16.92
C LEU A 134 2.38 -31.63 16.54
N VAL A 135 2.28 -30.32 16.36
CA VAL A 135 3.42 -29.43 16.16
C VAL A 135 3.41 -28.37 17.26
N GLU A 136 4.50 -28.28 17.96
CA GLU A 136 4.73 -27.24 18.97
C GLU A 136 5.75 -26.24 18.46
N HIS A 137 5.49 -24.96 18.74
CA HIS A 137 6.37 -23.86 18.37
C HIS A 137 7.07 -23.38 19.64
N HIS A 138 8.40 -23.33 19.59
CA HIS A 138 9.24 -22.89 20.70
C HIS A 138 10.19 -21.79 20.24
N GLU A 139 10.64 -20.95 21.16
CA GLU A 139 11.73 -20.01 20.95
C GLU A 139 12.94 -20.42 21.81
N PHE A 140 14.09 -20.57 21.19
CA PHE A 140 15.35 -20.80 21.88
C PHE A 140 16.45 -19.86 21.40
N ALA A 141 17.05 -19.11 22.28
CA ALA A 141 18.12 -18.13 21.99
C ALA A 141 17.71 -17.09 20.88
N GLY A 142 16.45 -16.68 20.88
CA GLY A 142 15.92 -15.73 19.87
C GLY A 142 15.71 -16.32 18.47
N ARG A 143 15.70 -17.66 18.35
CA ARG A 143 15.38 -18.40 17.13
C ARG A 143 14.16 -19.27 17.36
N GLY A 144 13.21 -19.20 16.42
CA GLY A 144 12.09 -20.13 16.42
C GLY A 144 12.56 -21.54 16.09
N TYR A 145 12.04 -22.52 16.78
CA TYR A 145 12.09 -23.92 16.35
C TYR A 145 10.73 -24.58 16.54
N GLN A 146 10.45 -25.52 15.67
CA GLN A 146 9.23 -26.31 15.72
C GLN A 146 9.59 -27.73 16.13
N THR A 147 8.72 -28.37 16.89
CA THR A 147 8.88 -29.79 17.23
C THR A 147 7.62 -30.52 16.75
N SER A 148 7.80 -31.46 15.83
CA SER A 148 6.71 -32.31 15.35
C SER A 148 6.72 -33.64 16.11
N TYR A 149 5.53 -34.06 16.53
CA TYR A 149 5.26 -35.36 17.10
C TYR A 149 4.24 -36.08 16.23
N SER A 150 4.51 -37.31 15.84
CA SER A 150 3.57 -38.12 15.07
C SER A 150 3.77 -39.61 15.30
N TYR A 151 2.68 -40.38 15.18
CA TYR A 151 2.76 -41.83 15.35
C TYR A 151 3.44 -42.51 14.16
N ILE A 152 4.28 -43.50 14.48
CA ILE A 152 4.80 -44.51 13.55
C ILE A 152 3.96 -45.76 13.75
N THR A 153 3.51 -46.34 12.65
CA THR A 153 2.68 -47.55 12.63
C THR A 153 3.42 -48.72 12.01
N ASP A 154 3.03 -49.92 12.42
CA ASP A 154 3.44 -51.16 11.73
C ASP A 154 2.73 -51.28 10.34
N LEU A 155 3.00 -52.36 9.66
CA LEU A 155 2.36 -52.67 8.35
C LEU A 155 0.85 -52.90 8.41
N GLN A 156 0.28 -53.02 9.63
CA GLN A 156 -1.16 -53.17 9.89
C GLN A 156 -1.79 -51.87 10.43
N PHE A 157 -1.08 -50.74 10.32
CA PHE A 157 -1.48 -49.43 10.81
C PHE A 157 -1.66 -49.34 12.34
N LYS A 158 -1.12 -50.27 13.11
CA LYS A 158 -1.09 -50.19 14.58
C LYS A 158 0.04 -49.28 15.02
N PRO A 159 -0.22 -48.25 15.88
CA PRO A 159 0.85 -47.41 16.43
C PRO A 159 1.85 -48.24 17.27
N ILE A 160 3.13 -48.10 17.03
CA ILE A 160 4.23 -48.79 17.73
C ILE A 160 5.28 -47.83 18.29
N ALA A 161 5.35 -46.58 17.81
CA ALA A 161 6.27 -45.57 18.30
C ALA A 161 5.74 -44.15 18.02
N ILE A 162 6.36 -43.17 18.64
CA ILE A 162 6.17 -41.74 18.36
C ILE A 162 7.46 -41.21 17.74
N LEU A 163 7.35 -40.61 16.56
CA LEU A 163 8.42 -39.88 15.89
C LEU A 163 8.41 -38.43 16.39
N ASN A 164 9.56 -38.00 16.89
CA ASN A 164 9.81 -36.61 17.25
C ASN A 164 10.85 -35.99 16.31
N ILE A 165 10.54 -34.85 15.74
CA ILE A 165 11.42 -34.12 14.83
C ILE A 165 11.56 -32.68 15.33
N PRO A 166 12.67 -32.30 15.96
CA PRO A 166 13.01 -30.91 16.24
C PRO A 166 13.52 -30.27 14.96
N TYR A 167 12.75 -29.31 14.44
CA TYR A 167 13.06 -28.56 13.24
C TYR A 167 13.41 -27.13 13.58
N PHE A 168 14.66 -26.77 13.39
CA PHE A 168 15.12 -25.40 13.59
C PHE A 168 14.89 -24.59 12.32
N GLU A 169 14.26 -23.41 12.45
CA GLU A 169 14.02 -22.44 11.38
C GLU A 169 15.33 -21.78 10.89
N ASN A 170 16.40 -22.58 10.75
CA ASN A 170 17.73 -22.13 10.38
C ASN A 170 17.93 -22.19 8.86
N ASP A 171 17.22 -21.34 8.14
CA ASP A 171 17.38 -21.23 6.69
C ASP A 171 18.18 -20.01 6.28
N THR A 172 19.49 -20.05 6.49
CA THR A 172 20.41 -19.03 5.95
C THR A 172 20.32 -18.89 4.44
N PHE A 173 19.90 -19.93 3.72
CA PHE A 173 19.64 -19.90 2.30
C PHE A 173 18.33 -19.16 1.99
N ASN A 174 17.27 -19.45 2.73
CA ASN A 174 15.98 -18.79 2.62
C ASN A 174 16.06 -17.32 3.03
N GLU A 175 16.76 -16.98 4.10
CA GLU A 175 16.99 -15.60 4.49
C GLU A 175 17.66 -14.77 3.39
N ARG A 176 18.62 -15.32 2.67
CA ARG A 176 19.28 -14.62 1.55
C ARG A 176 18.35 -14.43 0.36
N ALA A 177 17.62 -15.47 -0.01
CA ALA A 177 16.60 -15.40 -1.08
C ALA A 177 15.51 -14.39 -0.74
N LEU A 178 15.09 -14.37 0.51
CA LEU A 178 14.07 -13.48 1.03
C LEU A 178 14.55 -12.02 1.10
N LYS A 179 15.76 -11.77 1.61
CA LYS A 179 16.37 -10.43 1.59
C LYS A 179 16.56 -9.93 0.16
N GLY A 180 16.95 -10.81 -0.77
CA GLY A 180 17.02 -10.47 -2.20
C GLY A 180 15.66 -10.10 -2.80
N SER A 181 14.63 -10.86 -2.50
CA SER A 181 13.25 -10.60 -2.95
C SER A 181 12.71 -9.29 -2.38
N LEU A 182 12.90 -9.05 -1.08
CA LEU A 182 12.53 -7.80 -0.41
C LEU A 182 13.28 -6.59 -0.99
N TYR A 183 14.58 -6.74 -1.27
CA TYR A 183 15.36 -5.66 -1.88
C TYR A 183 14.85 -5.31 -3.29
N ASN A 184 14.60 -6.31 -4.14
CA ASN A 184 14.05 -6.09 -5.47
C ASN A 184 12.70 -5.38 -5.42
N LEU A 185 11.86 -5.80 -4.49
CA LEU A 185 10.55 -5.22 -4.28
C LEU A 185 10.65 -3.76 -3.78
N ALA A 186 11.53 -3.50 -2.80
CA ALA A 186 11.79 -2.14 -2.32
C ALA A 186 12.28 -1.23 -3.46
N MET A 187 13.12 -1.75 -4.37
CA MET A 187 13.60 -1.01 -5.54
C MET A 187 12.46 -0.67 -6.51
N VAL A 188 11.54 -1.61 -6.77
CA VAL A 188 10.35 -1.37 -7.60
C VAL A 188 9.46 -0.31 -6.96
N TYR A 189 9.16 -0.41 -5.67
CA TYR A 189 8.36 0.60 -4.97
C TYR A 189 9.03 1.96 -4.94
N PHE A 190 10.34 2.01 -4.74
CA PHE A 190 11.08 3.27 -4.79
C PHE A 190 10.99 3.92 -6.18
N SER A 191 11.11 3.15 -7.26
CA SER A 191 10.98 3.68 -8.62
C SER A 191 9.56 4.22 -8.89
N LEU A 192 8.52 3.50 -8.44
CA LEU A 192 7.13 3.96 -8.53
C LEU A 192 6.89 5.24 -7.72
N LEU A 193 7.50 5.36 -6.53
CA LEU A 193 7.44 6.58 -5.73
C LEU A 193 8.02 7.78 -6.48
N VAL A 194 9.18 7.62 -7.10
CA VAL A 194 9.82 8.68 -7.90
C VAL A 194 8.93 9.11 -9.06
N VAL A 195 8.33 8.15 -9.78
CA VAL A 195 7.37 8.42 -10.86
C VAL A 195 6.16 9.18 -10.33
N ALA A 196 5.56 8.71 -9.25
CA ALA A 196 4.37 9.35 -8.65
C ALA A 196 4.65 10.79 -8.20
N LEU A 197 5.80 11.06 -7.57
CA LEU A 197 6.21 12.41 -7.17
C LEU A 197 6.45 13.31 -8.38
N THR A 198 7.02 12.78 -9.44
CA THR A 198 7.25 13.50 -10.70
C THR A 198 5.91 13.91 -11.34
N VAL A 199 4.96 12.98 -11.43
CA VAL A 199 3.60 13.24 -11.94
C VAL A 199 2.89 14.29 -11.07
N ALA A 200 2.93 14.14 -9.75
CA ALA A 200 2.35 15.10 -8.80
C ALA A 200 2.93 16.52 -9.00
N TYR A 201 4.23 16.64 -9.22
CA TYR A 201 4.89 17.92 -9.51
C TYR A 201 4.37 18.55 -10.80
N PHE A 202 4.27 17.79 -11.89
CA PHE A 202 3.80 18.30 -13.18
C PHE A 202 2.32 18.70 -13.13
N ILE A 203 1.46 17.90 -12.51
CA ILE A 203 0.03 18.22 -12.34
C ILE A 203 -0.13 19.50 -11.52
N SER A 204 0.54 19.59 -10.37
CA SER A 204 0.50 20.78 -9.52
C SER A 204 0.97 22.03 -10.25
N LYS A 205 2.04 21.94 -11.04
CA LYS A 205 2.57 23.05 -11.85
C LYS A 205 1.57 23.46 -12.94
N TYR A 206 0.95 22.50 -13.61
CA TYR A 206 0.01 22.75 -14.70
C TYR A 206 -1.27 23.48 -14.22
N ILE A 207 -1.90 22.95 -13.19
CA ILE A 207 -3.12 23.54 -12.61
C ILE A 207 -2.84 24.97 -12.11
N THR A 208 -1.78 25.15 -11.34
CA THR A 208 -1.46 26.46 -10.77
C THR A 208 -1.10 27.50 -11.83
N LYS A 209 -0.45 27.09 -12.93
CA LYS A 209 -0.12 28.01 -14.03
C LYS A 209 -1.39 28.55 -14.68
N SER A 210 -2.36 27.70 -14.93
CA SER A 210 -3.66 28.08 -15.54
C SER A 210 -4.43 29.05 -14.64
N LEU A 211 -4.54 28.75 -13.34
CA LEU A 211 -5.20 29.63 -12.37
C LEU A 211 -4.52 31.00 -12.24
N LYS A 212 -3.19 31.05 -12.21
CA LYS A 212 -2.45 32.30 -12.13
C LYS A 212 -2.61 33.17 -13.37
N THR A 213 -2.81 32.58 -14.54
CA THR A 213 -3.13 33.32 -15.78
C THR A 213 -4.48 34.02 -15.67
N ILE A 214 -5.49 33.30 -15.15
CA ILE A 214 -6.83 33.87 -14.94
C ILE A 214 -6.80 34.97 -13.90
N GLU A 215 -6.15 34.75 -12.74
CA GLU A 215 -5.96 35.74 -11.68
C GLU A 215 -5.36 37.04 -12.22
N GLY A 216 -4.25 36.94 -12.96
CA GLY A 216 -3.57 38.13 -13.50
C GLY A 216 -4.37 38.86 -14.58
N ARG A 217 -5.33 38.20 -15.27
CA ARG A 217 -6.26 38.85 -16.21
C ARG A 217 -7.42 39.53 -15.45
N LEU A 218 -7.95 38.87 -14.42
CA LEU A 218 -9.00 39.43 -13.54
C LEU A 218 -8.53 40.74 -12.86
N GLU A 219 -7.32 40.76 -12.29
CA GLU A 219 -6.74 41.95 -11.65
C GLU A 219 -6.60 43.16 -12.61
N LYS A 220 -6.38 42.89 -13.90
CA LYS A 220 -6.24 43.93 -14.94
C LYS A 220 -7.55 44.39 -15.53
N THR A 221 -8.65 43.67 -15.28
CA THR A 221 -9.97 44.00 -15.80
C THR A 221 -10.52 45.26 -15.13
N ARG A 222 -10.80 46.31 -15.91
CA ARG A 222 -11.35 47.60 -15.46
C ARG A 222 -12.44 48.12 -16.42
N LEU A 223 -13.37 48.88 -15.88
CA LEU A 223 -14.49 49.40 -16.66
C LEU A 223 -14.03 50.37 -17.79
N LEU A 224 -12.92 51.07 -17.62
CA LEU A 224 -12.43 52.10 -18.53
C LEU A 224 -11.23 51.66 -19.39
N SER A 225 -10.78 50.39 -19.27
CA SER A 225 -9.64 49.88 -20.04
C SER A 225 -10.12 48.92 -21.15
N GLN A 226 -9.25 48.69 -22.12
CA GLN A 226 -9.44 47.63 -23.11
C GLN A 226 -9.15 46.29 -22.45
N ASN A 227 -10.15 45.47 -22.23
CA ASN A 227 -10.03 44.16 -21.58
C ASN A 227 -9.79 43.09 -22.64
N GLU A 228 -8.83 42.17 -22.37
CA GLU A 228 -8.52 41.11 -23.32
C GLU A 228 -9.16 39.77 -22.85
N LYS A 229 -9.77 39.06 -23.79
CA LYS A 229 -10.25 37.68 -23.59
C LYS A 229 -9.09 36.71 -23.40
N ILE A 230 -9.31 35.69 -22.59
CA ILE A 230 -8.35 34.60 -22.37
C ILE A 230 -8.56 33.53 -23.43
N LEU A 231 -7.50 33.21 -24.17
CA LEU A 231 -7.48 32.10 -25.13
C LEU A 231 -6.58 31.00 -24.56
N LEU A 232 -7.15 29.83 -24.25
CA LEU A 232 -6.42 28.67 -23.85
C LEU A 232 -6.36 27.65 -24.99
N LYS A 233 -5.16 27.20 -25.34
CA LYS A 233 -4.97 26.17 -26.37
C LYS A 233 -5.37 24.77 -25.92
N SER A 234 -5.25 24.47 -24.62
CA SER A 234 -5.64 23.21 -24.01
C SER A 234 -5.74 23.41 -22.49
N ALA A 235 -6.88 23.08 -21.89
CA ALA A 235 -7.09 23.14 -20.45
C ALA A 235 -8.11 22.07 -20.03
N PRO A 236 -8.12 21.63 -18.75
CA PRO A 236 -9.20 20.83 -18.20
C PRO A 236 -10.55 21.52 -18.35
N THR A 237 -11.63 20.72 -18.38
CA THR A 237 -13.00 21.21 -18.56
C THR A 237 -13.34 22.31 -17.56
N GLU A 238 -13.00 22.15 -16.30
CA GLU A 238 -13.28 23.10 -15.22
C GLU A 238 -12.58 24.45 -15.44
N ILE A 239 -11.36 24.42 -15.95
CA ILE A 239 -10.60 25.63 -16.28
C ILE A 239 -11.18 26.29 -17.53
N THR A 240 -11.64 25.50 -18.49
CA THR A 240 -12.29 26.01 -19.72
C THR A 240 -13.61 26.70 -19.39
N GLU A 241 -14.44 26.12 -18.51
CA GLU A 241 -15.67 26.73 -18.03
C GLU A 241 -15.41 28.05 -17.30
N LEU A 242 -14.40 28.10 -16.44
CA LEU A 242 -14.02 29.34 -15.75
C LEU A 242 -13.55 30.43 -16.72
N VAL A 243 -12.81 30.07 -17.76
CA VAL A 243 -12.38 31.01 -18.81
C VAL A 243 -13.54 31.48 -19.65
N ASN A 244 -14.50 30.61 -19.97
CA ASN A 244 -15.72 31.00 -20.70
C ASN A 244 -16.56 31.97 -19.87
N ALA A 245 -16.73 31.75 -18.58
CA ALA A 245 -17.43 32.67 -17.69
C ALA A 245 -16.71 34.02 -17.60
N TYR A 246 -15.37 34.04 -17.48
CA TYR A 246 -14.58 35.27 -17.54
C TYR A 246 -14.78 36.02 -18.88
N ASN A 247 -14.67 35.32 -20.02
CA ASN A 247 -14.83 35.93 -21.33
C ASN A 247 -16.27 36.50 -21.55
N GLY A 248 -17.28 35.80 -21.01
CA GLY A 248 -18.68 36.31 -21.03
C GLY A 248 -18.83 37.59 -20.20
N MET A 249 -18.18 37.67 -19.02
CA MET A 249 -18.15 38.90 -18.22
C MET A 249 -17.46 40.07 -18.96
N ILE A 250 -16.42 39.81 -19.73
CA ILE A 250 -15.78 40.84 -20.57
C ILE A 250 -16.70 41.37 -21.62
N ASP A 251 -17.49 40.49 -22.32
CA ASP A 251 -18.48 40.90 -23.28
C ASP A 251 -19.57 41.79 -22.65
N GLU A 252 -20.01 41.45 -21.44
CA GLU A 252 -21.02 42.23 -20.72
C GLU A 252 -20.49 43.62 -20.29
N ILE A 253 -19.24 43.70 -19.88
CA ILE A 253 -18.57 44.97 -19.60
C ILE A 253 -18.48 45.85 -20.85
N GLU A 254 -18.13 45.28 -22.01
CA GLU A 254 -18.05 46.04 -23.27
C GLU A 254 -19.42 46.58 -23.71
N ASN A 255 -20.46 45.76 -23.59
CA ASN A 255 -21.84 46.18 -23.86
C ASN A 255 -22.28 47.30 -22.90
N SER A 256 -21.99 47.16 -21.62
CA SER A 256 -22.32 48.18 -20.60
C SER A 256 -21.62 49.52 -20.88
N LYS A 257 -20.36 49.49 -21.34
CA LYS A 257 -19.63 50.70 -21.77
C LYS A 257 -20.29 51.39 -22.94
N ALA A 258 -20.74 50.65 -23.95
CA ALA A 258 -21.39 51.20 -25.11
C ALA A 258 -22.72 51.92 -24.74
N LEU A 259 -23.50 51.29 -23.85
CA LEU A 259 -24.74 51.87 -23.31
C LEU A 259 -24.48 53.12 -22.47
N LEU A 260 -23.45 53.11 -21.62
CA LEU A 260 -23.08 54.30 -20.83
C LEU A 260 -22.68 55.47 -21.73
N ALA A 261 -21.80 55.22 -22.71
CA ALA A 261 -21.39 56.24 -23.66
C ALA A 261 -22.53 56.79 -24.50
N GLN A 262 -23.56 55.99 -24.83
CA GLN A 262 -24.77 56.43 -25.46
C GLN A 262 -25.59 57.31 -24.53
N SER A 263 -25.82 56.89 -23.30
CA SER A 263 -26.55 57.65 -22.28
C SER A 263 -25.91 59.01 -21.98
N GLU A 264 -24.57 59.04 -21.82
CA GLU A 264 -23.83 60.29 -21.63
C GLU A 264 -23.97 61.24 -22.81
N ARG A 265 -23.92 60.72 -24.06
CA ARG A 265 -24.17 61.54 -25.26
C ARG A 265 -25.58 62.12 -25.26
N GLU A 266 -26.59 61.32 -24.97
CA GLU A 266 -27.97 61.77 -24.93
C GLU A 266 -28.21 62.80 -23.85
N GLN A 267 -27.56 62.67 -22.72
CA GLN A 267 -27.61 63.63 -21.62
C GLN A 267 -26.95 64.98 -22.04
N ALA A 268 -25.76 64.90 -22.66
CA ALA A 268 -25.04 66.08 -23.14
C ALA A 268 -25.88 66.80 -24.21
N TRP A 269 -26.53 66.04 -25.13
CA TRP A 269 -27.47 66.63 -26.10
C TRP A 269 -28.64 67.35 -25.44
N ARG A 270 -29.27 66.76 -24.44
CA ARG A 270 -30.38 67.35 -23.69
C ARG A 270 -29.98 68.67 -22.99
N ASP A 271 -28.82 68.65 -22.37
CA ASP A 271 -28.30 69.80 -21.65
C ASP A 271 -27.91 70.94 -22.61
N MET A 272 -27.29 70.58 -23.75
CA MET A 272 -26.97 71.55 -24.82
C MET A 272 -28.26 72.12 -25.42
N ALA A 273 -29.28 71.29 -25.71
CA ALA A 273 -30.55 71.77 -26.23
C ALA A 273 -31.27 72.77 -25.31
N LYS A 274 -31.23 72.50 -23.96
CA LYS A 274 -31.76 73.40 -22.96
C LYS A 274 -30.98 74.74 -22.94
N GLN A 275 -29.66 74.68 -23.01
CA GLN A 275 -28.83 75.87 -23.03
C GLN A 275 -29.11 76.71 -24.27
N VAL A 276 -29.11 76.10 -25.46
CA VAL A 276 -29.42 76.80 -26.71
C VAL A 276 -30.83 77.43 -26.68
N ALA A 277 -31.84 76.71 -26.15
CA ALA A 277 -33.17 77.25 -25.97
C ALA A 277 -33.16 78.48 -25.04
N HIS A 278 -32.44 78.46 -23.97
CA HIS A 278 -32.26 79.62 -23.06
C HIS A 278 -31.51 80.75 -23.73
N GLU A 279 -30.48 80.52 -24.49
CA GLU A 279 -29.69 81.55 -25.18
C GLU A 279 -30.50 82.22 -26.35
N ILE A 280 -31.34 81.42 -26.99
CA ILE A 280 -32.28 81.97 -28.02
C ILE A 280 -33.42 82.78 -27.38
N LYS A 281 -33.95 82.31 -26.23
CA LYS A 281 -35.05 83.00 -25.52
C LYS A 281 -34.63 84.36 -25.00
N ASN A 282 -33.37 84.48 -24.51
CA ASN A 282 -32.84 85.70 -23.91
C ASN A 282 -32.87 86.93 -24.83
N PRO A 283 -32.45 86.90 -26.10
CA PRO A 283 -32.61 88.04 -27.05
C PRO A 283 -34.01 88.17 -27.61
N LEU A 284 -34.79 87.08 -27.81
CA LEU A 284 -36.10 87.10 -28.34
C LEU A 284 -37.15 87.77 -27.41
N THR A 285 -36.98 87.60 -26.08
CA THR A 285 -37.87 88.19 -25.06
C THR A 285 -37.90 89.72 -25.14
N PRO A 286 -36.77 90.44 -25.12
CA PRO A 286 -36.76 91.91 -25.27
C PRO A 286 -37.17 92.37 -26.68
N MET A 287 -36.81 91.65 -27.74
CA MET A 287 -37.26 91.97 -29.09
C MET A 287 -38.78 91.92 -29.18
N ARG A 288 -39.43 90.86 -28.65
CA ARG A 288 -40.87 90.74 -28.57
C ARG A 288 -41.54 91.90 -27.80
N LEU A 289 -40.93 92.24 -26.66
CA LEU A 289 -41.42 93.39 -25.89
C LEU A 289 -41.27 94.74 -26.61
N SER A 290 -40.13 94.92 -27.31
CA SER A 290 -39.96 96.12 -28.16
C SER A 290 -40.99 96.22 -29.28
N VAL A 291 -41.33 95.13 -30.00
CA VAL A 291 -42.36 95.09 -31.02
C VAL A 291 -43.78 95.37 -30.45
N GLN A 292 -44.08 94.84 -29.27
CA GLN A 292 -45.34 95.10 -28.55
C GLN A 292 -45.47 96.53 -28.03
N SER A 293 -44.41 97.27 -27.84
CA SER A 293 -44.46 98.69 -27.41
C SER A 293 -44.67 99.67 -28.59
N TYR A 294 -44.59 99.16 -29.83
CA TYR A 294 -44.86 99.96 -31.06
C TYR A 294 -46.27 99.75 -31.64
N GLN A 295 -47.12 98.97 -31.01
CA GLN A 295 -48.57 98.88 -31.31
C GLN A 295 -49.35 99.67 -30.27
#